data_ae9cd5e58db5cff1b42b2749730fd8a5
#
_entry.id   ae9cd5e58db5cff1b42b2749730fd8a5
#
_cell.length_a   1.000
_cell.length_b   1.000
_cell.length_c   1.000
_cell.angle_alpha   90.00
_cell.angle_beta   90.00
_cell.angle_gamma   90.00
#
_symmetry.space_group_name_H-M   'P 1'
#
loop_
_entity.id
_entity.type
_entity.pdbx_description
1 polymer ?
#
loop_
_entity_poly.entity_id
_entity_poly.type
_entity_poly.pdbx_seq_one_letter_code
_entity_poly.pdbx_strand_id
1 'polypeptide(L)'
;MDELKEIKLKNYQYLNEVAIKGETLFTGSSLMELFPICEIARSRGVDGIIYNRGISGLNTDEFLQHIHPLLLDLQPSKVFINIGTNDMTEEPYGDQWFQHLTANIRRILEQTQAVLPHTKIYLMAFYPANLHLPWQTPVSIQWMKLRTPENLDRCNQALEEIAQTHGCHFINCNDGLVNDRKEQKAEHTYDGVHLYANAYLKVFEALEPYLLN
;
A
#
# COMPACT_ATOMS: atom_id res chain seq x y z
N MET A 1 9.72 -9.71 13.11
CA MET A 1 10.13 -9.13 11.80
C MET A 1 11.39 -9.85 11.34
N ASP A 2 11.58 -10.04 10.03
CA ASP A 2 12.81 -10.66 9.51
C ASP A 2 13.96 -9.64 9.39
N GLU A 3 15.19 -10.15 9.28
CA GLU A 3 16.43 -9.34 9.25
C GLU A 3 16.44 -8.30 8.11
N LEU A 4 15.88 -8.63 6.95
CA LEU A 4 15.86 -7.71 5.80
C LEU A 4 14.95 -6.51 6.06
N LYS A 5 13.79 -6.70 6.68
CA LYS A 5 12.90 -5.61 7.08
C LYS A 5 13.57 -4.72 8.13
N GLU A 6 14.29 -5.32 9.09
CA GLU A 6 15.03 -4.56 10.11
C GLU A 6 16.12 -3.67 9.49
N ILE A 7 16.88 -4.20 8.54
CA ILE A 7 17.87 -3.42 7.79
C ILE A 7 17.22 -2.25 7.06
N LYS A 8 16.10 -2.47 6.37
CA LYS A 8 15.38 -1.40 5.66
C LYS A 8 14.86 -0.33 6.62
N LEU A 9 14.27 -0.73 7.74
CA LEU A 9 13.82 0.21 8.77
C LEU A 9 14.96 1.06 9.31
N LYS A 10 16.11 0.45 9.58
CA LYS A 10 17.30 1.17 10.04
C LYS A 10 17.78 2.18 9.00
N ASN A 11 17.77 1.81 7.72
CA ASN A 11 18.10 2.74 6.64
C ASN A 11 17.10 3.90 6.57
N TYR A 12 15.80 3.64 6.75
CA TYR A 12 14.79 4.70 6.76
C TYR A 12 14.97 5.64 7.96
N GLN A 13 15.35 5.15 9.13
CA GLN A 13 15.68 6.01 10.28
C GLN A 13 16.79 7.00 9.90
N TYR A 14 17.92 6.54 9.33
CA TYR A 14 19.01 7.42 8.89
C TYR A 14 18.58 8.41 7.80
N LEU A 15 17.82 7.96 6.80
CA LEU A 15 17.31 8.82 5.73
C LEU A 15 16.34 9.87 6.28
N ASN A 16 15.56 9.57 7.29
CA ASN A 16 14.60 10.49 7.90
C ASN A 16 15.31 11.62 8.68
N GLU A 17 16.54 11.42 9.14
CA GLU A 17 17.36 12.47 9.78
C GLU A 17 17.68 13.63 8.82
N VAL A 18 17.83 13.33 7.52
CA VAL A 18 18.17 14.30 6.48
C VAL A 18 17.00 14.66 5.56
N ALA A 19 15.83 14.03 5.76
CA ALA A 19 14.66 14.27 4.93
C ALA A 19 14.05 15.67 5.18
N ILE A 20 13.65 16.34 4.11
CA ILE A 20 12.84 17.55 4.17
C ILE A 20 11.44 17.16 4.63
N LYS A 21 10.96 17.80 5.70
CA LYS A 21 9.63 17.54 6.24
C LYS A 21 8.56 18.25 5.41
N GLY A 22 7.33 17.74 5.48
CA GLY A 22 6.20 18.37 4.78
C GLY A 22 6.03 17.92 3.32
N GLU A 23 6.89 17.07 2.82
CA GLU A 23 6.84 16.57 1.45
C GLU A 23 5.81 15.44 1.26
N THR A 24 5.67 14.94 0.04
CA THR A 24 4.76 13.81 -0.27
C THR A 24 5.39 12.47 0.12
N LEU A 25 4.63 11.61 0.79
CA LEU A 25 5.07 10.29 1.20
C LEU A 25 4.20 9.18 0.59
N PHE A 26 4.86 8.14 0.07
CA PHE A 26 4.27 6.85 -0.24
C PHE A 26 4.78 5.82 0.77
N THR A 27 3.88 5.05 1.39
CA THR A 27 4.25 4.07 2.42
C THR A 27 3.33 2.84 2.40
N GLY A 28 3.84 1.70 2.85
CA GLY A 28 3.10 0.44 2.85
C GLY A 28 4.00 -0.78 2.72
N SER A 29 3.51 -1.80 1.99
CA SER A 29 4.23 -3.07 1.81
C SER A 29 5.03 -3.12 0.50
N SER A 30 5.23 -4.32 -0.06
CA SER A 30 5.98 -4.53 -1.32
C SER A 30 5.38 -3.77 -2.50
N LEU A 31 4.06 -3.63 -2.56
CA LEU A 31 3.37 -2.91 -3.63
C LEU A 31 3.71 -1.41 -3.63
N MET A 32 4.10 -0.87 -2.49
CA MET A 32 4.64 0.49 -2.40
C MET A 32 6.16 0.51 -2.58
N GLU A 33 6.90 -0.41 -1.96
CA GLU A 33 8.36 -0.47 -2.13
C GLU A 33 8.78 -0.57 -3.60
N LEU A 34 8.07 -1.40 -4.37
CA LEU A 34 8.37 -1.66 -5.78
C LEU A 34 7.78 -0.60 -6.74
N PHE A 35 6.97 0.32 -6.25
CA PHE A 35 6.41 1.40 -7.05
C PHE A 35 7.50 2.40 -7.43
N PRO A 36 7.88 2.52 -8.70
CA PRO A 36 8.88 3.50 -9.15
C PRO A 36 8.28 4.92 -9.22
N ILE A 37 7.62 5.33 -8.14
CA ILE A 37 6.80 6.54 -8.08
C ILE A 37 7.60 7.80 -8.38
N CYS A 38 8.84 7.89 -7.87
CA CYS A 38 9.68 9.07 -8.10
C CYS A 38 10.04 9.26 -9.57
N GLU A 39 10.34 8.15 -10.27
CA GLU A 39 10.66 8.17 -11.69
C GLU A 39 9.42 8.52 -12.53
N ILE A 40 8.29 7.86 -12.27
CA ILE A 40 7.04 8.09 -12.99
C ILE A 40 6.54 9.51 -12.76
N ALA A 41 6.47 9.97 -11.53
CA ALA A 41 6.01 11.32 -11.19
C ALA A 41 6.87 12.38 -11.88
N ARG A 42 8.20 12.23 -11.86
CA ARG A 42 9.11 13.16 -12.52
C ARG A 42 8.94 13.16 -14.03
N SER A 43 8.75 12.00 -14.64
CA SER A 43 8.50 11.89 -16.09
C SER A 43 7.17 12.51 -16.53
N ARG A 44 6.22 12.64 -15.62
CA ARG A 44 4.90 13.26 -15.82
C ARG A 44 4.84 14.74 -15.42
N GLY A 45 5.98 15.33 -15.03
CA GLY A 45 6.06 16.76 -14.69
C GLY A 45 5.52 17.09 -13.30
N VAL A 46 5.38 16.10 -12.42
CA VAL A 46 5.07 16.37 -11.00
C VAL A 46 6.30 16.98 -10.34
N ASP A 47 6.13 18.17 -9.81
CA ASP A 47 7.19 18.87 -9.04
C ASP A 47 7.10 18.49 -7.55
N GLY A 48 8.20 18.77 -6.83
CA GLY A 48 8.33 18.47 -5.41
C GLY A 48 9.06 17.17 -5.11
N ILE A 49 9.19 16.90 -3.84
CA ILE A 49 9.90 15.71 -3.34
C ILE A 49 8.88 14.63 -2.99
N ILE A 50 9.12 13.43 -3.48
CA ILE A 50 8.33 12.26 -3.14
C ILE A 50 9.26 11.26 -2.43
N TYR A 51 8.90 10.87 -1.21
CA TYR A 51 9.54 9.81 -0.48
C TYR A 51 8.75 8.51 -0.60
N ASN A 52 9.47 7.38 -0.67
CA ASN A 52 8.88 6.05 -0.57
C ASN A 52 9.47 5.33 0.65
N ARG A 53 8.59 4.86 1.55
CA ARG A 53 8.92 4.09 2.76
C ARG A 53 8.19 2.75 2.78
N GLY A 54 7.92 2.17 1.62
CA GLY A 54 7.40 0.81 1.51
C GLY A 54 8.44 -0.23 1.94
N ILE A 55 7.99 -1.32 2.57
CA ILE A 55 8.82 -2.48 2.93
C ILE A 55 8.09 -3.77 2.54
N SER A 56 8.71 -4.59 1.70
CA SER A 56 8.16 -5.87 1.26
C SER A 56 7.85 -6.80 2.42
N GLY A 57 6.70 -7.46 2.34
CA GLY A 57 6.24 -8.41 3.35
C GLY A 57 5.72 -7.78 4.64
N LEU A 58 5.67 -6.45 4.75
CA LEU A 58 5.16 -5.77 5.94
C LEU A 58 3.65 -5.99 6.07
N ASN A 59 3.19 -6.38 7.24
CA ASN A 59 1.77 -6.43 7.62
C ASN A 59 1.38 -5.21 8.46
N THR A 60 0.10 -5.10 8.82
CA THR A 60 -0.40 -3.93 9.56
C THR A 60 0.09 -3.87 11.00
N ASP A 61 0.36 -5.00 11.68
CA ASP A 61 0.94 -5.01 13.02
C ASP A 61 2.36 -4.47 13.03
N GLU A 62 3.19 -4.96 12.10
CA GLU A 62 4.57 -4.48 11.93
C GLU A 62 4.59 -3.00 11.52
N PHE A 63 3.64 -2.56 10.68
CA PHE A 63 3.50 -1.16 10.30
C PHE A 63 3.20 -0.28 11.51
N LEU A 64 2.23 -0.67 12.35
CA LEU A 64 1.88 0.05 13.59
C LEU A 64 3.04 0.11 14.58
N GLN A 65 3.76 -1.00 14.73
CA GLN A 65 4.95 -1.06 15.60
C GLN A 65 6.04 -0.08 15.17
N HIS A 66 6.15 0.18 13.86
CA HIS A 66 7.20 1.00 13.26
C HIS A 66 6.66 2.23 12.51
N ILE A 67 5.48 2.72 12.88
CA ILE A 67 4.80 3.84 12.23
C ILE A 67 5.65 5.11 12.20
N HIS A 68 6.53 5.32 13.18
CA HIS A 68 7.43 6.46 13.24
C HIS A 68 8.35 6.53 12.01
N PRO A 69 9.29 5.60 11.78
CA PRO A 69 10.19 5.67 10.64
C PRO A 69 9.48 5.48 9.28
N LEU A 70 8.31 4.84 9.26
CA LEU A 70 7.54 4.59 8.04
C LEU A 70 6.65 5.78 7.64
N LEU A 71 6.26 6.65 8.59
CA LEU A 71 5.33 7.73 8.32
C LEU A 71 5.58 8.99 9.18
N LEU A 72 5.49 8.88 10.50
CA LEU A 72 5.36 10.05 11.38
C LEU A 72 6.60 10.93 11.40
N ASP A 73 7.80 10.36 11.33
CA ASP A 73 9.06 11.11 11.37
C ASP A 73 9.23 12.04 10.16
N LEU A 74 8.60 11.74 9.04
CA LEU A 74 8.65 12.56 7.83
C LEU A 74 7.70 13.76 7.86
N GLN A 75 6.69 13.76 8.74
CA GLN A 75 5.69 14.80 8.85
C GLN A 75 5.13 15.23 7.48
N PRO A 76 4.65 14.30 6.64
CA PRO A 76 4.30 14.62 5.27
C PRO A 76 3.08 15.54 5.20
N SER A 77 3.04 16.40 4.17
CA SER A 77 1.81 17.15 3.86
C SER A 77 0.74 16.27 3.23
N LYS A 78 1.18 15.25 2.48
CA LYS A 78 0.34 14.24 1.84
C LYS A 78 0.96 12.85 2.07
N VAL A 79 0.15 11.88 2.46
CA VAL A 79 0.60 10.48 2.55
C VAL A 79 -0.34 9.55 1.79
N PHE A 80 0.24 8.69 0.94
CA PHE A 80 -0.44 7.63 0.21
C PHE A 80 -0.08 6.30 0.87
N ILE A 81 -1.11 5.57 1.35
CA ILE A 81 -0.94 4.35 2.15
C ILE A 81 -1.54 3.15 1.41
N ASN A 82 -0.74 2.11 1.17
CA ASN A 82 -1.20 0.81 0.70
C ASN A 82 -0.56 -0.28 1.56
N ILE A 83 -1.27 -0.73 2.59
CA ILE A 83 -0.82 -1.73 3.57
C ILE A 83 -1.99 -2.63 3.97
N GLY A 84 -1.76 -3.93 4.12
CA GLY A 84 -2.74 -4.86 4.66
C GLY A 84 -2.95 -6.13 3.83
N THR A 85 -2.49 -6.21 2.58
CA THR A 85 -2.63 -7.44 1.80
C THR A 85 -1.83 -8.61 2.38
N ASN A 86 -0.80 -8.37 3.18
CA ASN A 86 -0.05 -9.39 3.90
C ASN A 86 -0.75 -9.89 5.18
N ASP A 87 -1.81 -9.21 5.60
CA ASP A 87 -2.70 -9.64 6.69
C ASP A 87 -3.79 -10.62 6.20
N MET A 88 -3.94 -10.76 4.87
CA MET A 88 -4.88 -11.70 4.25
C MET A 88 -4.30 -13.12 4.31
N THR A 89 -4.22 -13.64 5.52
CA THR A 89 -3.68 -14.96 5.87
C THR A 89 -4.49 -15.57 7.01
N GLU A 90 -4.60 -16.90 7.03
CA GLU A 90 -5.28 -17.60 8.13
C GLU A 90 -4.45 -17.59 9.42
N GLU A 91 -3.14 -17.63 9.31
CA GLU A 91 -2.25 -17.59 10.47
C GLU A 91 -1.71 -16.17 10.71
N PRO A 92 -1.75 -15.67 11.95
CA PRO A 92 -2.24 -16.33 13.17
C PRO A 92 -3.73 -16.06 13.49
N TYR A 93 -4.49 -15.38 12.63
CA TYR A 93 -5.79 -14.79 12.96
C TYR A 93 -7.01 -15.67 12.62
N GLY A 94 -6.83 -16.79 11.93
CA GLY A 94 -7.93 -17.65 11.47
C GLY A 94 -8.97 -16.86 10.69
N ASP A 95 -10.25 -17.10 10.98
CA ASP A 95 -11.36 -16.40 10.33
C ASP A 95 -11.47 -14.91 10.74
N GLN A 96 -10.67 -14.44 11.70
CA GLN A 96 -10.70 -13.06 12.18
C GLN A 96 -9.73 -12.13 11.44
N TRP A 97 -9.01 -12.62 10.43
CA TRP A 97 -8.03 -11.83 9.68
C TRP A 97 -8.61 -10.50 9.16
N PHE A 98 -9.85 -10.52 8.69
CA PHE A 98 -10.51 -9.33 8.13
C PHE A 98 -10.80 -8.28 9.22
N GLN A 99 -11.31 -8.69 10.37
CA GLN A 99 -11.57 -7.81 11.50
C GLN A 99 -10.26 -7.22 12.05
N HIS A 100 -9.22 -8.06 12.14
CA HIS A 100 -7.90 -7.62 12.57
C HIS A 100 -7.31 -6.57 11.63
N LEU A 101 -7.29 -6.87 10.34
CA LEU A 101 -6.85 -5.95 9.29
C LEU A 101 -7.56 -4.60 9.38
N THR A 102 -8.90 -4.61 9.40
CA THR A 102 -9.69 -3.37 9.41
C THR A 102 -9.53 -2.57 10.70
N ALA A 103 -9.38 -3.24 11.85
CA ALA A 103 -9.06 -2.59 13.11
C ALA A 103 -7.69 -1.91 13.07
N ASN A 104 -6.68 -2.56 12.53
CA ASN A 104 -5.35 -1.99 12.40
C ASN A 104 -5.29 -0.81 11.42
N ILE A 105 -6.03 -0.86 10.31
CA ILE A 105 -6.14 0.30 9.40
C ILE A 105 -6.72 1.52 10.15
N ARG A 106 -7.80 1.35 10.93
CA ARG A 106 -8.34 2.45 11.76
C ARG A 106 -7.29 3.01 12.71
N ARG A 107 -6.55 2.15 13.40
CA ARG A 107 -5.48 2.57 14.34
C ARG A 107 -4.35 3.33 13.63
N ILE A 108 -3.98 2.94 12.40
CA ILE A 108 -3.00 3.67 11.60
C ILE A 108 -3.51 5.09 11.30
N LEU A 109 -4.76 5.25 10.87
CA LEU A 109 -5.34 6.56 10.58
C LEU A 109 -5.46 7.40 11.85
N GLU A 110 -5.98 6.83 12.95
CA GLU A 110 -6.13 7.51 14.24
C GLU A 110 -4.80 8.01 14.79
N GLN A 111 -3.75 7.17 14.79
CA GLN A 111 -2.41 7.57 15.23
C GLN A 111 -1.81 8.65 14.33
N THR A 112 -2.00 8.52 13.01
CA THR A 112 -1.51 9.52 12.07
C THR A 112 -2.19 10.87 12.32
N GLN A 113 -3.50 10.90 12.43
CA GLN A 113 -4.27 12.13 12.66
C GLN A 113 -3.99 12.76 14.02
N ALA A 114 -3.77 11.95 15.07
CA ALA A 114 -3.43 12.45 16.40
C ALA A 114 -2.08 13.18 16.43
N VAL A 115 -1.09 12.71 15.65
CA VAL A 115 0.26 13.29 15.61
C VAL A 115 0.39 14.34 14.51
N LEU A 116 -0.27 14.14 13.37
CA LEU A 116 -0.15 14.95 12.15
C LEU A 116 -1.55 15.42 11.69
N PRO A 117 -2.23 16.29 12.43
CA PRO A 117 -3.63 16.65 12.16
C PRO A 117 -3.87 17.40 10.84
N HIS A 118 -2.80 17.88 10.20
CA HIS A 118 -2.88 18.62 8.93
C HIS A 118 -2.46 17.80 7.71
N THR A 119 -1.98 16.58 7.92
CA THR A 119 -1.58 15.67 6.83
C THR A 119 -2.82 15.21 6.05
N LYS A 120 -2.80 15.39 4.74
CA LYS A 120 -3.81 14.79 3.86
C LYS A 120 -3.51 13.31 3.69
N ILE A 121 -4.43 12.45 4.13
CA ILE A 121 -4.26 10.99 4.07
C ILE A 121 -5.06 10.44 2.89
N TYR A 122 -4.37 9.67 2.05
CA TYR A 122 -4.91 8.95 0.90
C TYR A 122 -4.74 7.45 1.13
N LEU A 123 -5.83 6.77 1.46
CA LEU A 123 -5.87 5.32 1.60
C LEU A 123 -6.14 4.72 0.22
N MET A 124 -5.21 3.90 -0.27
CA MET A 124 -5.30 3.31 -1.59
C MET A 124 -5.97 1.94 -1.54
N ALA A 125 -6.80 1.64 -2.53
CA ALA A 125 -7.38 0.31 -2.70
C ALA A 125 -6.29 -0.77 -2.79
N PHE A 126 -6.58 -1.95 -2.28
CA PHE A 126 -5.77 -3.14 -2.57
C PHE A 126 -5.89 -3.48 -4.05
N TYR A 127 -4.77 -3.77 -4.67
CA TYR A 127 -4.74 -4.14 -6.07
C TYR A 127 -5.28 -5.56 -6.28
N PRO A 128 -5.79 -5.86 -7.47
CA PRO A 128 -6.24 -7.20 -7.80
C PRO A 128 -5.08 -8.19 -7.74
N ALA A 129 -5.38 -9.47 -7.44
CA ALA A 129 -4.44 -10.56 -7.56
C ALA A 129 -4.88 -11.54 -8.66
N ASN A 130 -3.96 -12.38 -9.14
CA ASN A 130 -4.27 -13.44 -10.09
C ASN A 130 -3.72 -14.76 -9.58
N LEU A 131 -4.61 -15.69 -9.26
CA LEU A 131 -4.30 -17.01 -8.74
C LEU A 131 -4.22 -18.10 -9.83
N HIS A 132 -4.38 -17.72 -11.10
CA HIS A 132 -4.54 -18.64 -12.23
C HIS A 132 -3.48 -18.46 -13.32
N LEU A 133 -2.33 -17.87 -13.00
CA LEU A 133 -1.24 -17.74 -13.96
C LEU A 133 -0.57 -19.09 -14.20
N PRO A 134 -0.24 -19.44 -15.46
CA PRO A 134 0.27 -20.78 -15.80
C PRO A 134 1.67 -21.09 -15.23
N TRP A 135 2.39 -20.09 -14.74
CA TRP A 135 3.73 -20.23 -14.15
C TRP A 135 3.74 -20.17 -12.62
N GLN A 136 2.58 -20.07 -11.96
CA GLN A 136 2.50 -20.08 -10.51
C GLN A 136 2.77 -21.48 -9.94
N THR A 137 3.39 -21.48 -8.75
CA THR A 137 3.63 -22.71 -8.00
C THR A 137 2.52 -22.96 -6.97
N PRO A 138 2.29 -24.21 -6.53
CA PRO A 138 1.35 -24.48 -5.44
C PRO A 138 1.65 -23.67 -4.16
N VAL A 139 2.92 -23.40 -3.87
CA VAL A 139 3.35 -22.60 -2.71
C VAL A 139 2.91 -21.15 -2.86
N SER A 140 3.11 -20.54 -4.05
CA SER A 140 2.68 -19.16 -4.28
C SER A 140 1.16 -19.01 -4.23
N ILE A 141 0.42 -19.97 -4.80
CA ILE A 141 -1.05 -20.00 -4.74
C ILE A 141 -1.54 -20.12 -3.29
N GLN A 142 -0.94 -21.01 -2.50
CA GLN A 142 -1.31 -21.19 -1.09
C GLN A 142 -1.09 -19.92 -0.27
N TRP A 143 0.01 -19.21 -0.52
CA TRP A 143 0.28 -17.93 0.15
C TRP A 143 -0.73 -16.84 -0.20
N MET A 144 -1.29 -16.88 -1.41
CA MET A 144 -2.24 -15.88 -1.91
C MET A 144 -3.71 -16.30 -1.78
N LYS A 145 -4.02 -17.47 -1.23
CA LYS A 145 -5.34 -18.10 -1.30
C LYS A 145 -6.52 -17.25 -0.82
N LEU A 146 -6.27 -16.30 0.09
CA LEU A 146 -7.28 -15.36 0.57
C LEU A 146 -7.40 -14.08 -0.29
N ARG A 147 -6.54 -13.88 -1.28
CA ARG A 147 -6.56 -12.70 -2.16
C ARG A 147 -7.48 -12.93 -3.37
N THR A 148 -8.65 -13.51 -3.13
CA THR A 148 -9.68 -13.68 -4.16
C THR A 148 -10.33 -12.35 -4.51
N PRO A 149 -10.93 -12.20 -5.71
CA PRO A 149 -11.66 -10.99 -6.07
C PRO A 149 -12.70 -10.57 -5.02
N GLU A 150 -13.45 -11.54 -4.46
CA GLU A 150 -14.48 -11.27 -3.46
C GLU A 150 -13.91 -10.72 -2.16
N ASN A 151 -12.80 -11.29 -1.68
CA ASN A 151 -12.14 -10.82 -0.46
C ASN A 151 -11.49 -9.45 -0.67
N LEU A 152 -10.89 -9.20 -1.84
CA LEU A 152 -10.30 -7.91 -2.18
C LEU A 152 -11.39 -6.84 -2.33
N ASP A 153 -12.50 -7.13 -3.00
CA ASP A 153 -13.66 -6.23 -3.09
C ASP A 153 -14.20 -5.91 -1.70
N ARG A 154 -14.36 -6.91 -0.82
CA ARG A 154 -14.79 -6.73 0.58
C ARG A 154 -13.83 -5.84 1.37
N CYS A 155 -12.52 -6.06 1.22
CA CYS A 155 -11.52 -5.21 1.87
C CYS A 155 -11.59 -3.78 1.35
N ASN A 156 -11.65 -3.59 0.04
CA ASN A 156 -11.69 -2.26 -0.57
C ASN A 156 -12.94 -1.47 -0.18
N GLN A 157 -14.09 -2.12 -0.09
CA GLN A 157 -15.30 -1.51 0.46
C GLN A 157 -15.09 -1.05 1.91
N ALA A 158 -14.52 -1.92 2.75
CA ALA A 158 -14.24 -1.56 4.14
C ALA A 158 -13.22 -0.42 4.26
N LEU A 159 -12.18 -0.39 3.41
CA LEU A 159 -11.20 0.69 3.38
C LEU A 159 -11.85 2.03 3.00
N GLU A 160 -12.77 2.03 2.03
CA GLU A 160 -13.52 3.22 1.63
C GLU A 160 -14.38 3.74 2.79
N GLU A 161 -15.15 2.86 3.46
CA GLU A 161 -15.96 3.21 4.63
C GLU A 161 -15.10 3.77 5.80
N ILE A 162 -13.93 3.16 6.04
CA ILE A 162 -12.99 3.61 7.06
C ILE A 162 -12.45 5.00 6.69
N ALA A 163 -12.03 5.20 5.45
CA ALA A 163 -11.52 6.50 4.99
C ALA A 163 -12.57 7.59 5.16
N GLN A 164 -13.81 7.35 4.73
CA GLN A 164 -14.93 8.29 4.89
C GLN A 164 -15.17 8.63 6.36
N THR A 165 -15.19 7.63 7.24
CA THR A 165 -15.44 7.82 8.68
C THR A 165 -14.35 8.67 9.34
N HIS A 166 -13.11 8.57 8.87
CA HIS A 166 -11.96 9.33 9.41
C HIS A 166 -11.68 10.64 8.63
N GLY A 167 -12.54 11.02 7.68
CA GLY A 167 -12.32 12.23 6.86
C GLY A 167 -11.06 12.14 5.98
N CYS A 168 -10.67 10.92 5.59
CA CYS A 168 -9.55 10.66 4.68
C CYS A 168 -10.06 10.42 3.25
N HIS A 169 -9.17 10.50 2.28
CA HIS A 169 -9.49 10.15 0.90
C HIS A 169 -9.27 8.65 0.66
N PHE A 170 -10.22 8.00 -0.04
CA PHE A 170 -10.01 6.67 -0.60
C PHE A 170 -9.76 6.79 -2.10
N ILE A 171 -8.74 6.10 -2.62
CA ILE A 171 -8.42 6.11 -4.05
C ILE A 171 -8.46 4.67 -4.58
N ASN A 172 -9.41 4.41 -5.47
CA ASN A 172 -9.44 3.16 -6.22
C ASN A 172 -8.56 3.28 -7.47
N CYS A 173 -7.41 2.62 -7.44
CA CYS A 173 -6.42 2.63 -8.53
C CYS A 173 -6.53 1.39 -9.44
N ASN A 174 -7.62 0.62 -9.40
CA ASN A 174 -7.72 -0.69 -10.05
C ASN A 174 -8.28 -0.63 -11.48
N ASP A 175 -8.66 0.55 -11.96
CA ASP A 175 -9.14 0.70 -13.33
C ASP A 175 -8.05 0.29 -14.33
N GLY A 176 -8.47 -0.51 -15.32
CA GLY A 176 -7.57 -1.05 -16.33
C GLY A 176 -6.64 -2.19 -15.86
N LEU A 177 -6.57 -2.51 -14.56
CA LEU A 177 -5.71 -3.58 -14.02
C LEU A 177 -6.35 -4.97 -14.11
N VAL A 178 -7.68 -5.05 -14.17
CA VAL A 178 -8.42 -6.33 -14.10
C VAL A 178 -8.81 -6.88 -15.45
N ASN A 179 -8.91 -8.22 -15.53
CA ASN A 179 -9.52 -8.98 -16.61
C ASN A 179 -11.04 -9.17 -16.35
N ASP A 180 -11.72 -9.90 -17.24
CA ASP A 180 -13.17 -10.18 -17.14
C ASP A 180 -13.55 -10.99 -15.88
N ARG A 181 -12.59 -11.65 -15.23
CA ARG A 181 -12.78 -12.39 -13.97
C ARG A 181 -12.45 -11.56 -12.73
N LYS A 182 -12.25 -10.25 -12.89
CA LYS A 182 -11.78 -9.33 -11.83
C LYS A 182 -10.40 -9.69 -11.24
N GLU A 183 -9.63 -10.50 -11.92
CA GLU A 183 -8.26 -10.84 -11.54
C GLU A 183 -7.29 -9.90 -12.22
N GLN A 184 -6.11 -9.73 -11.64
CA GLN A 184 -5.04 -8.96 -12.26
C GLN A 184 -4.68 -9.52 -13.64
N LYS A 185 -4.58 -8.64 -14.64
CA LYS A 185 -4.16 -9.02 -15.98
C LYS A 185 -2.76 -9.65 -15.97
N ALA A 186 -2.56 -10.73 -16.72
CA ALA A 186 -1.29 -11.45 -16.74
C ALA A 186 -0.10 -10.58 -17.21
N GLU A 187 -0.33 -9.64 -18.11
CA GLU A 187 0.69 -8.69 -18.60
C GLU A 187 1.06 -7.61 -17.59
N HIS A 188 0.35 -7.50 -16.48
CA HIS A 188 0.58 -6.52 -15.42
C HIS A 188 1.37 -7.06 -14.23
N THR A 189 1.59 -8.38 -14.17
CA THR A 189 2.19 -9.03 -13.00
C THR A 189 3.18 -10.12 -13.40
N TYR A 190 4.18 -10.36 -12.55
CA TYR A 190 5.13 -11.46 -12.76
C TYR A 190 4.87 -12.67 -11.84
N ASP A 191 4.08 -12.51 -10.79
CA ASP A 191 3.81 -13.59 -9.82
C ASP A 191 2.33 -13.69 -9.39
N GLY A 192 1.48 -12.78 -9.90
CA GLY A 192 0.06 -12.72 -9.56
C GLY A 192 -0.30 -11.69 -8.49
N VAL A 193 0.69 -11.00 -7.90
CA VAL A 193 0.51 -9.95 -6.89
C VAL A 193 1.29 -8.70 -7.25
N HIS A 194 2.58 -8.84 -7.48
CA HIS A 194 3.46 -7.71 -7.72
C HIS A 194 3.35 -7.23 -9.17
N LEU A 195 3.41 -5.92 -9.32
CA LEU A 195 3.15 -5.24 -10.57
C LEU A 195 4.43 -5.03 -11.40
N TYR A 196 4.31 -5.14 -12.71
CA TYR A 196 5.27 -4.55 -13.63
C TYR A 196 5.07 -3.03 -13.74
N ALA A 197 6.04 -2.33 -14.31
CA ALA A 197 6.00 -0.87 -14.46
C ALA A 197 4.79 -0.38 -15.30
N ASN A 198 4.35 -1.15 -16.31
CA ASN A 198 3.17 -0.83 -17.13
C ASN A 198 1.88 -0.75 -16.29
N ALA A 199 1.73 -1.59 -15.26
CA ALA A 199 0.62 -1.53 -14.33
C ALA A 199 0.75 -0.35 -13.35
N TYR A 200 1.96 -0.05 -12.87
CA TYR A 200 2.20 1.14 -12.04
C TYR A 200 1.92 2.45 -12.80
N LEU A 201 2.11 2.50 -14.12
CA LEU A 201 1.69 3.64 -14.92
C LEU A 201 0.16 3.82 -14.88
N LYS A 202 -0.63 2.73 -14.88
CA LYS A 202 -2.09 2.79 -14.70
C LYS A 202 -2.48 3.25 -13.30
N VAL A 203 -1.82 2.72 -12.27
CA VAL A 203 -2.00 3.18 -10.90
C VAL A 203 -1.72 4.68 -10.79
N PHE A 204 -0.65 5.15 -11.41
CA PHE A 204 -0.27 6.57 -11.39
C PHE A 204 -1.35 7.46 -12.04
N GLU A 205 -2.00 7.05 -13.12
CA GLU A 205 -3.08 7.81 -13.77
C GLU A 205 -4.20 8.16 -12.76
N ALA A 206 -4.52 7.26 -11.83
CA ALA A 206 -5.50 7.51 -10.78
C ALA A 206 -4.98 8.42 -9.66
N LEU A 207 -3.67 8.46 -9.43
CA LEU A 207 -3.03 9.26 -8.38
C LEU A 207 -2.67 10.68 -8.83
N GLU A 208 -2.45 10.88 -10.12
CA GLU A 208 -1.97 12.14 -10.70
C GLU A 208 -2.76 13.38 -10.25
N PRO A 209 -4.12 13.38 -10.20
CA PRO A 209 -4.91 14.53 -9.77
C PRO A 209 -4.63 14.95 -8.31
N TYR A 210 -4.20 14.03 -7.46
CA TYR A 210 -3.89 14.29 -6.05
C TYR A 210 -2.44 14.72 -5.82
N LEU A 211 -1.57 14.47 -6.81
CA LEU A 211 -0.17 14.87 -6.76
C LEU A 211 0.06 16.28 -7.31
N LEU A 212 -0.73 16.68 -8.31
CA LEU A 212 -0.62 18.00 -8.95
C LEU A 212 -1.29 19.13 -8.15
N ASN A 213 -2.08 18.83 -7.10
CA ASN A 213 -2.79 19.81 -6.25
C ASN A 213 -2.05 19.95 -4.86
#